data_77239194c0438fde01fecde8f4a21aaf
#
_entry.id   77239194c0438fde01fecde8f4a21aaf
#
_cell.length_a   1.000
_cell.length_b   1.000
_cell.length_c   1.000
_cell.angle_alpha   90.00
_cell.angle_beta   90.00
_cell.angle_gamma   90.00
#
_symmetry.space_group_name_H-M   'P 1'
#
loop_
_entity.id
_entity.type
_entity.pdbx_description
1 polymer ?
#
loop_
_entity_poly.entity_id
_entity_poly.type
_entity_poly.pdbx_seq_one_letter_code
_entity_poly.pdbx_strand_id
1 'polypeptide(L)'
;MSIDAASYSALNKIFKLLDGSLDIADDIQIKSINATISWQDINSGSEIPVVLSELPEGSVLLHAQSYITTTFQSDSGVWYPQLSIGLATQEFSELDYGTKLANGYELNATGFKSVLDMNGGLASATVDQVLNYKPNQLVAVFYTLGNWTTVNPMNIARSALAGAGTQLAALSFGGGNGGYLATTEEYDGTSWTTSNDMNTARSALAGAGTQLAALSFGGGNSSSDLATTEEYDGTSWTASNDLGVARRYPGGIGIQTAALCFGGGNGVAIGYIGDIPTEEYDGSSWTTSNILNVARWHMGGAGTQTVGLSFGGYNGSHLATTEKYNGTSWVLANDMNVVRTTTGAGTQAAGLSFGGSNAAGVATTTTEEYDGTDWVTSNNMNAMRYGAAGAGTQAAALGFSGKNGTGSYITTTEEYVHNT
;
A
#
# COMPACT_ATOMS: atom_id res chain seq x y z
N MET A 1 28.85 26.48 -25.89
CA MET A 1 27.60 25.73 -25.62
C MET A 1 26.47 26.74 -25.61
N SER A 2 25.57 26.74 -26.61
CA SER A 2 24.39 27.60 -26.59
C SER A 2 23.19 26.68 -26.45
N ILE A 3 22.77 26.47 -25.20
CA ILE A 3 21.47 25.93 -24.91
C ILE A 3 20.47 26.98 -25.37
N ASP A 4 19.46 26.60 -26.15
CA ASP A 4 18.41 27.56 -26.49
C ASP A 4 17.70 28.09 -25.24
N ALA A 5 17.15 29.29 -25.34
CA ALA A 5 16.55 29.96 -24.17
C ALA A 5 15.39 29.19 -23.54
N ALA A 6 14.68 28.34 -24.30
CA ALA A 6 13.59 27.53 -23.80
C ALA A 6 14.10 26.32 -23.01
N SER A 7 15.14 25.65 -23.54
CA SER A 7 15.81 24.53 -22.85
C SER A 7 16.52 25.00 -21.58
N TYR A 8 17.18 26.15 -21.63
CA TYR A 8 17.79 26.78 -20.45
C TYR A 8 16.73 27.18 -19.41
N SER A 9 15.59 27.70 -19.84
CA SER A 9 14.50 28.05 -18.94
C SER A 9 13.86 26.82 -18.29
N ALA A 10 13.73 25.72 -19.03
CA ALA A 10 13.20 24.45 -18.48
C ALA A 10 14.18 23.83 -17.47
N LEU A 11 15.46 23.74 -17.83
CA LEU A 11 16.51 23.29 -16.91
C LEU A 11 16.59 24.17 -15.65
N ASN A 12 16.55 25.47 -15.80
CA ASN A 12 16.62 26.39 -14.66
C ASN A 12 15.39 26.30 -13.74
N LYS A 13 14.22 25.97 -14.28
CA LYS A 13 13.02 25.65 -13.45
C LYS A 13 13.20 24.34 -12.70
N ILE A 14 13.77 23.32 -13.33
CA ILE A 14 14.10 22.05 -12.69
C ILE A 14 15.12 22.28 -11.55
N PHE A 15 16.20 23.00 -11.80
CA PHE A 15 17.18 23.33 -10.77
C PHE A 15 16.59 24.13 -9.60
N LYS A 16 15.74 25.11 -9.88
CA LYS A 16 15.05 25.87 -8.82
C LYS A 16 14.07 25.05 -8.02
N LEU A 17 13.41 24.09 -8.62
CA LEU A 17 12.59 23.12 -7.93
C LEU A 17 13.41 22.21 -6.99
N LEU A 18 14.58 21.80 -7.46
CA LEU A 18 15.47 20.87 -6.74
C LEU A 18 16.27 21.56 -5.64
N ASP A 19 16.56 22.87 -5.76
CA ASP A 19 17.31 23.63 -4.74
C ASP A 19 16.43 24.34 -3.72
N GLY A 20 15.10 24.10 -3.78
CA GLY A 20 14.13 24.73 -2.88
C GLY A 20 13.97 26.24 -3.05
N SER A 21 14.56 26.84 -4.09
CA SER A 21 14.45 28.27 -4.35
C SER A 21 13.18 28.66 -5.09
N LEU A 22 12.38 27.68 -5.50
CA LEU A 22 11.02 27.86 -5.96
C LEU A 22 10.08 27.62 -4.77
N ASP A 23 9.36 28.64 -4.37
CA ASP A 23 8.28 28.52 -3.40
C ASP A 23 7.13 27.74 -4.04
N ILE A 24 7.10 26.43 -3.81
CA ILE A 24 6.01 25.57 -4.24
C ILE A 24 4.96 25.75 -3.15
N ALA A 25 3.86 26.45 -3.47
CA ALA A 25 2.68 26.36 -2.61
C ALA A 25 2.33 24.89 -2.36
N ASP A 26 1.93 24.55 -1.15
CA ASP A 26 1.76 23.20 -0.63
C ASP A 26 0.92 22.21 -1.47
N ASP A 27 0.40 22.65 -2.63
CA ASP A 27 -0.51 21.91 -3.50
C ASP A 27 0.00 21.68 -4.94
N ILE A 28 1.26 21.98 -5.28
CA ILE A 28 1.74 21.74 -6.65
C ILE A 28 2.30 20.32 -6.78
N GLN A 29 1.47 19.44 -7.28
CA GLN A 29 1.88 18.14 -7.77
C GLN A 29 2.59 18.28 -9.11
N ILE A 30 3.90 18.04 -9.14
CA ILE A 30 4.63 17.94 -10.39
C ILE A 30 4.51 16.49 -10.87
N LYS A 31 3.54 16.26 -11.75
CA LYS A 31 3.33 14.93 -12.35
C LYS A 31 4.38 14.57 -13.41
N SER A 32 5.01 15.56 -14.03
CA SER A 32 6.09 15.34 -15.02
C SER A 32 6.93 16.58 -15.25
N ILE A 33 8.23 16.38 -15.45
CA ILE A 33 9.17 17.40 -15.93
C ILE A 33 9.63 16.98 -17.32
N ASN A 34 9.38 17.83 -18.33
CA ASN A 34 9.83 17.61 -19.69
C ASN A 34 11.03 18.52 -19.98
N ALA A 35 12.16 17.94 -20.29
CA ALA A 35 13.33 18.67 -20.77
C ALA A 35 13.70 18.19 -22.17
N THR A 36 13.95 19.11 -23.11
CA THR A 36 14.49 18.78 -24.43
C THR A 36 15.96 19.12 -24.45
N ILE A 37 16.78 18.12 -24.70
CA ILE A 37 18.24 18.29 -24.84
C ILE A 37 18.55 18.12 -26.32
N SER A 38 19.19 19.12 -26.94
CA SER A 38 19.57 19.02 -28.35
C SER A 38 20.89 18.23 -28.49
N TRP A 39 21.05 17.59 -29.65
CA TRP A 39 22.29 16.89 -29.98
C TRP A 39 23.55 17.77 -29.89
N GLN A 40 23.40 19.04 -30.21
CA GLN A 40 24.53 19.99 -30.12
C GLN A 40 24.99 20.22 -28.69
N ASP A 41 24.10 20.02 -27.71
CA ASP A 41 24.44 20.17 -26.30
C ASP A 41 25.17 18.93 -25.74
N ILE A 42 24.95 17.78 -26.35
CA ILE A 42 25.61 16.51 -25.94
C ILE A 42 26.99 16.37 -26.59
N ASN A 43 27.18 16.93 -27.78
CA ASN A 43 28.39 16.73 -28.60
C ASN A 43 29.65 17.45 -28.09
N SER A 44 29.59 18.19 -27.02
CA SER A 44 30.77 18.91 -26.47
C SER A 44 31.67 18.07 -25.58
N GLY A 45 31.35 16.79 -25.35
CA GLY A 45 32.12 15.93 -24.47
C GLY A 45 32.01 16.31 -22.98
N SER A 46 31.09 17.21 -22.64
CA SER A 46 30.81 17.58 -21.25
C SER A 46 29.58 16.83 -20.78
N GLU A 47 29.70 16.10 -19.69
CA GLU A 47 28.56 15.58 -18.97
C GLU A 47 27.67 16.76 -18.57
N ILE A 48 26.36 16.64 -18.82
CA ILE A 48 25.36 17.55 -18.25
C ILE A 48 24.71 16.77 -17.11
N PRO A 49 25.25 16.84 -15.89
CA PRO A 49 24.62 16.16 -14.77
C PRO A 49 23.32 16.86 -14.46
N VAL A 50 22.19 16.19 -14.69
CA VAL A 50 20.93 16.56 -14.05
C VAL A 50 21.01 15.98 -12.64
N VAL A 51 21.50 16.77 -11.70
CA VAL A 51 21.60 16.35 -10.32
C VAL A 51 20.20 16.45 -9.71
N LEU A 52 19.57 15.30 -9.48
CA LEU A 52 18.30 15.21 -8.75
C LEU A 52 18.54 15.21 -7.22
N SER A 53 19.50 15.99 -6.76
CA SER A 53 20.05 15.88 -5.41
C SER A 53 19.14 16.38 -4.29
N GLU A 54 18.05 17.03 -4.61
CA GLU A 54 17.18 17.66 -3.60
C GLU A 54 15.70 17.44 -3.89
N LEU A 55 15.34 16.18 -4.14
CA LEU A 55 13.93 15.82 -4.12
C LEU A 55 13.36 16.04 -2.72
N PRO A 56 12.15 16.59 -2.59
CA PRO A 56 11.49 16.67 -1.30
C PRO A 56 11.50 15.32 -0.59
N GLU A 57 11.60 15.33 0.73
CA GLU A 57 11.55 14.12 1.53
C GLU A 57 10.27 13.35 1.22
N GLY A 58 10.40 12.07 0.87
CA GLY A 58 9.26 11.26 0.41
C GLY A 58 9.05 11.21 -1.10
N SER A 59 9.86 11.91 -1.91
CA SER A 59 9.79 11.84 -3.37
C SER A 59 10.68 10.72 -3.91
N VAL A 60 10.19 9.99 -4.91
CA VAL A 60 10.94 8.95 -5.62
C VAL A 60 10.85 9.18 -7.11
N LEU A 61 12.01 9.08 -7.79
CA LEU A 61 12.04 9.04 -9.25
C LEU A 61 11.61 7.63 -9.68
N LEU A 62 10.42 7.49 -10.22
CA LEU A 62 9.88 6.20 -10.66
C LEU A 62 10.23 5.87 -12.11
N HIS A 63 10.41 6.87 -12.96
CA HIS A 63 10.69 6.64 -14.37
C HIS A 63 11.46 7.79 -15.00
N ALA A 64 12.54 7.45 -15.73
CA ALA A 64 13.18 8.36 -16.67
C ALA A 64 13.28 7.65 -18.02
N GLN A 65 12.81 8.31 -19.08
CA GLN A 65 12.84 7.76 -20.42
C GLN A 65 13.49 8.74 -21.39
N SER A 66 14.46 8.28 -22.16
CA SER A 66 15.05 9.04 -23.24
C SER A 66 14.78 8.36 -24.58
N TYR A 67 14.34 9.14 -25.56
CA TYR A 67 14.19 8.68 -26.94
C TYR A 67 15.29 9.30 -27.80
N ILE A 68 16.00 8.44 -28.52
CA ILE A 68 16.94 8.86 -29.55
C ILE A 68 16.37 8.43 -30.89
N THR A 69 15.99 9.43 -31.71
CA THR A 69 15.35 9.18 -33.00
C THR A 69 16.32 9.16 -34.18
N THR A 70 17.57 9.48 -33.95
CA THR A 70 18.60 9.47 -35.00
C THR A 70 19.83 8.75 -34.53
N THR A 71 20.36 7.89 -35.40
CA THR A 71 21.68 7.27 -35.21
C THR A 71 22.75 8.36 -35.39
N PHE A 72 23.51 8.59 -34.36
CA PHE A 72 24.65 9.50 -34.40
C PHE A 72 25.88 8.72 -34.87
N GLN A 73 26.49 9.17 -35.98
CA GLN A 73 27.76 8.68 -36.43
C GLN A 73 28.79 9.78 -36.24
N SER A 74 29.90 9.45 -35.57
CA SER A 74 31.09 10.27 -35.58
C SER A 74 32.03 9.76 -36.67
N ASP A 75 33.00 10.55 -37.05
CA ASP A 75 34.08 10.14 -38.00
C ASP A 75 34.88 8.93 -37.49
N SER A 76 34.72 8.53 -36.26
CA SER A 76 35.44 7.44 -35.58
C SER A 76 34.56 6.29 -35.10
N GLY A 77 33.23 6.31 -35.31
CA GLY A 77 32.37 5.24 -34.86
C GLY A 77 31.00 5.70 -34.31
N VAL A 78 30.30 4.80 -33.69
CA VAL A 78 28.98 5.05 -33.09
C VAL A 78 29.17 5.70 -31.73
N TRP A 79 28.53 6.83 -31.53
CA TRP A 79 28.48 7.50 -30.23
C TRP A 79 27.24 7.07 -29.46
N TYR A 80 27.42 6.81 -28.18
CA TYR A 80 26.36 6.40 -27.27
C TYR A 80 26.11 7.48 -26.23
N PRO A 81 24.91 8.01 -26.09
CA PRO A 81 24.60 8.91 -25.00
C PRO A 81 24.56 8.13 -23.69
N GLN A 82 25.15 8.70 -22.67
CA GLN A 82 25.04 8.20 -21.29
C GLN A 82 24.08 9.07 -20.53
N LEU A 83 23.17 8.45 -19.80
CA LEU A 83 22.25 9.13 -18.90
C LEU A 83 22.51 8.59 -17.49
N SER A 84 22.94 9.45 -16.59
CA SER A 84 23.09 9.14 -15.17
C SER A 84 21.95 9.77 -14.40
N ILE A 85 21.24 8.96 -13.63
CA ILE A 85 20.15 9.42 -12.78
C ILE A 85 20.41 8.89 -11.37
N GLY A 86 20.36 9.75 -10.37
CA GLY A 86 20.60 9.36 -9.00
C GLY A 86 19.93 10.26 -7.96
N LEU A 87 19.92 9.83 -6.72
CA LEU A 87 19.43 10.59 -5.57
C LEU A 87 20.60 11.25 -4.82
N ALA A 88 20.34 12.35 -4.12
CA ALA A 88 21.31 13.27 -3.53
C ALA A 88 22.40 12.67 -2.63
N THR A 89 22.21 11.47 -2.12
CA THR A 89 23.11 10.86 -1.14
C THR A 89 23.82 9.61 -1.62
N GLN A 90 23.67 9.24 -2.89
CA GLN A 90 24.30 8.04 -3.46
C GLN A 90 24.96 8.33 -4.80
N GLU A 91 26.07 7.65 -5.07
CA GLU A 91 26.72 7.71 -6.36
C GLU A 91 25.83 7.12 -7.46
N PHE A 92 25.78 7.80 -8.58
CA PHE A 92 24.96 7.44 -9.72
C PHE A 92 25.44 6.16 -10.38
N SER A 93 24.52 5.26 -10.70
CA SER A 93 24.83 4.20 -11.63
C SER A 93 24.64 4.71 -13.05
N GLU A 94 25.70 4.60 -13.85
CA GLU A 94 25.70 4.95 -15.25
C GLU A 94 24.86 3.97 -16.05
N LEU A 95 23.84 4.47 -16.75
CA LEU A 95 23.05 3.66 -17.66
C LEU A 95 23.68 3.74 -19.05
N ASP A 96 24.43 2.70 -19.43
CA ASP A 96 25.01 2.58 -20.77
C ASP A 96 23.92 2.16 -21.80
N TYR A 97 23.30 3.16 -22.39
CA TYR A 97 22.33 2.95 -23.46
C TYR A 97 23.00 2.45 -24.75
N GLY A 98 24.27 2.74 -24.93
CA GLY A 98 25.01 2.36 -26.13
C GLY A 98 25.11 0.86 -26.28
N THR A 99 25.51 0.16 -25.25
CA THR A 99 25.62 -1.31 -25.27
C THR A 99 24.29 -1.99 -25.52
N LYS A 100 23.22 -1.46 -24.96
CA LYS A 100 21.86 -2.00 -25.16
C LYS A 100 21.32 -1.74 -26.55
N LEU A 101 21.51 -0.56 -27.11
CA LEU A 101 21.13 -0.23 -28.48
C LEU A 101 21.95 -1.01 -29.51
N ALA A 102 23.25 -1.18 -29.29
CA ALA A 102 24.11 -1.97 -30.16
C ALA A 102 23.74 -3.47 -30.22
N ASN A 103 23.11 -3.99 -29.18
CA ASN A 103 22.66 -5.37 -29.09
C ASN A 103 21.21 -5.58 -29.62
N GLY A 104 20.63 -4.61 -30.30
CA GLY A 104 19.33 -4.73 -30.97
C GLY A 104 18.12 -4.78 -30.05
N TYR A 105 18.23 -4.26 -28.83
CA TYR A 105 17.07 -4.11 -27.97
C TYR A 105 16.22 -2.92 -28.42
N GLU A 106 15.05 -3.21 -28.96
CA GLU A 106 14.04 -2.17 -29.17
C GLU A 106 13.54 -1.66 -27.82
N LEU A 107 13.68 -0.37 -27.61
CA LEU A 107 13.07 0.32 -26.48
C LEU A 107 11.55 0.43 -26.77
N ASN A 108 10.81 -0.60 -26.45
CA ASN A 108 9.35 -0.54 -26.51
C ASN A 108 8.85 0.28 -25.33
N ALA A 109 7.97 1.22 -25.59
CA ALA A 109 7.35 2.11 -24.59
C ALA A 109 6.62 1.36 -23.46
N THR A 110 6.32 0.08 -23.66
CA THR A 110 5.66 -0.81 -22.69
C THR A 110 6.61 -1.71 -21.90
N GLY A 111 7.92 -1.60 -22.10
CA GLY A 111 8.90 -2.61 -21.64
C GLY A 111 9.88 -2.17 -20.56
N PHE A 112 9.86 -0.93 -20.11
CA PHE A 112 10.76 -0.50 -19.03
C PHE A 112 10.22 -0.90 -17.65
N LYS A 113 10.58 -2.08 -17.23
CA LYS A 113 10.40 -2.56 -15.86
C LYS A 113 11.65 -2.30 -15.04
N SER A 114 11.83 -1.18 -14.51
CA SER A 114 12.92 -0.72 -13.65
C SER A 114 13.99 0.13 -14.33
N VAL A 115 14.02 1.36 -13.97
CA VAL A 115 15.06 2.31 -14.36
C VAL A 115 16.17 2.38 -13.31
N LEU A 116 15.95 1.91 -12.10
CA LEU A 116 16.92 1.97 -11.01
C LEU A 116 16.92 0.66 -10.23
N ASP A 117 17.87 -0.23 -10.56
CA ASP A 117 18.33 -1.25 -9.65
C ASP A 117 19.48 -0.65 -8.81
N MET A 118 19.12 0.10 -7.79
CA MET A 118 20.07 0.64 -6.84
C MET A 118 20.21 -0.31 -5.67
N ASN A 119 21.19 -1.21 -5.75
CA ASN A 119 21.70 -2.03 -4.64
C ASN A 119 20.63 -2.55 -3.67
N GLY A 120 19.75 -3.38 -4.18
CA GLY A 120 18.91 -4.24 -3.34
C GLY A 120 17.55 -3.68 -2.97
N GLY A 121 16.80 -3.12 -3.93
CA GLY A 121 15.40 -3.12 -3.67
C GLY A 121 14.54 -1.93 -4.00
N LEU A 122 14.64 -1.39 -5.19
CA LEU A 122 13.52 -0.64 -5.73
C LEU A 122 12.79 -1.52 -6.74
N ALA A 123 11.59 -1.91 -6.37
CA ALA A 123 10.70 -2.67 -7.23
C ALA A 123 10.33 -1.87 -8.48
N SER A 124 10.15 -2.58 -9.58
CA SER A 124 9.70 -2.02 -10.85
C SER A 124 8.40 -1.24 -10.71
N ALA A 125 8.43 0.03 -11.02
CA ALA A 125 7.23 0.80 -11.24
C ALA A 125 6.87 0.71 -12.73
N THR A 126 5.68 0.21 -13.03
CA THR A 126 5.09 0.28 -14.37
C THR A 126 4.30 1.57 -14.48
N VAL A 127 4.77 2.48 -15.30
CA VAL A 127 3.96 3.63 -15.69
C VAL A 127 3.11 3.23 -16.90
N ASP A 128 1.84 3.00 -16.67
CA ASP A 128 0.90 2.52 -17.70
C ASP A 128 0.21 3.67 -18.47
N GLN A 129 0.84 4.85 -18.52
CA GLN A 129 0.37 5.95 -19.34
C GLN A 129 1.32 6.20 -20.52
N VAL A 130 0.88 5.81 -21.69
CA VAL A 130 1.47 6.24 -22.95
C VAL A 130 1.22 7.74 -23.10
N LEU A 131 2.13 8.53 -22.57
CA LEU A 131 2.19 9.94 -22.94
C LEU A 131 2.66 10.01 -24.39
N ASN A 132 1.99 10.81 -25.23
CA ASN A 132 2.42 11.04 -26.60
C ASN A 132 3.75 11.83 -26.59
N TYR A 133 4.86 11.10 -26.63
CA TYR A 133 6.19 11.68 -26.62
C TYR A 133 6.58 12.22 -28.00
N LYS A 134 7.10 13.44 -28.02
CA LYS A 134 7.84 13.92 -29.19
C LYS A 134 9.27 13.36 -29.14
N PRO A 135 9.86 13.05 -30.31
CA PRO A 135 11.27 12.64 -30.40
C PRO A 135 12.17 13.66 -29.67
N ASN A 136 13.18 13.16 -28.99
CA ASN A 136 14.17 13.95 -28.22
C ASN A 136 13.66 14.62 -26.93
N GLN A 137 12.66 14.06 -26.26
CA GLN A 137 12.26 14.53 -24.93
C GLN A 137 12.75 13.56 -23.84
N LEU A 138 13.36 14.11 -22.80
CA LEU A 138 13.56 13.43 -21.54
C LEU A 138 12.33 13.68 -20.66
N VAL A 139 11.64 12.63 -20.24
CA VAL A 139 10.50 12.73 -19.33
C VAL A 139 10.88 12.09 -18.02
N ALA A 140 10.90 12.85 -16.96
CA ALA A 140 10.99 12.34 -15.59
C ALA A 140 9.61 12.46 -14.93
N VAL A 141 9.09 11.35 -14.44
CA VAL A 141 7.81 11.33 -13.70
C VAL A 141 8.16 11.18 -12.23
N PHE A 142 7.71 12.14 -11.42
CA PHE A 142 7.89 12.11 -9.99
C PHE A 142 6.57 11.72 -9.35
N TYR A 143 6.62 10.74 -8.48
CA TYR A 143 5.49 10.38 -7.63
C TYR A 143 5.86 10.76 -6.20
N THR A 144 5.01 11.47 -5.53
CA THR A 144 5.11 11.62 -4.08
C THR A 144 4.60 10.32 -3.47
N LEU A 145 5.48 9.62 -2.74
CA LEU A 145 5.02 8.49 -1.92
C LEU A 145 4.14 9.02 -0.80
N GLY A 146 3.12 8.26 -0.46
CA GLY A 146 2.32 8.56 0.71
C GLY A 146 3.17 8.57 1.98
N ASN A 147 2.79 9.35 2.97
CA ASN A 147 3.55 9.55 4.20
C ASN A 147 2.72 9.22 5.44
N TRP A 148 3.36 8.65 6.45
CA TRP A 148 2.75 8.35 7.73
C TRP A 148 3.07 9.44 8.76
N THR A 149 2.06 9.94 9.43
CA THR A 149 2.18 10.92 10.52
C THR A 149 1.59 10.33 11.78
N THR A 150 2.35 10.34 12.87
CA THR A 150 1.87 9.92 14.18
C THR A 150 0.90 10.97 14.74
N VAL A 151 -0.28 10.51 15.16
CA VAL A 151 -1.35 11.33 15.71
C VAL A 151 -1.74 10.86 17.11
N ASN A 152 -2.79 11.44 17.71
CA ASN A 152 -3.21 11.10 19.06
C ASN A 152 -3.51 9.60 19.21
N PRO A 153 -2.94 8.95 20.23
CA PRO A 153 -3.06 7.52 20.41
C PRO A 153 -4.45 7.11 20.88
N MET A 154 -4.77 5.82 20.71
CA MET A 154 -5.92 5.19 21.34
C MET A 154 -5.81 5.24 22.87
N ASN A 155 -6.94 5.11 23.55
CA ASN A 155 -6.98 5.07 25.01
C ASN A 155 -6.51 3.71 25.57
N ILE A 156 -6.78 2.61 24.84
CA ILE A 156 -6.50 1.25 25.31
C ILE A 156 -5.57 0.54 24.32
N ALA A 157 -4.38 0.17 24.81
CA ALA A 157 -3.42 -0.64 24.05
C ALA A 157 -3.95 -2.08 23.87
N ARG A 158 -3.98 -2.57 22.64
CA ARG A 158 -4.52 -3.90 22.30
C ARG A 158 -4.01 -4.38 20.94
N SER A 159 -4.19 -5.64 20.64
CA SER A 159 -3.87 -6.19 19.32
C SER A 159 -4.95 -7.17 18.87
N ALA A 160 -4.88 -7.60 17.60
CA ALA A 160 -5.86 -8.48 17.00
C ALA A 160 -7.31 -7.97 17.17
N LEU A 161 -7.45 -6.67 17.03
CA LEU A 161 -8.70 -5.90 17.05
C LEU A 161 -9.19 -5.74 15.60
N ALA A 162 -10.41 -5.25 15.43
CA ALA A 162 -10.94 -4.83 14.14
C ALA A 162 -11.10 -3.31 14.05
N GLY A 163 -11.20 -2.83 12.83
CA GLY A 163 -11.46 -1.44 12.50
C GLY A 163 -12.51 -1.30 11.41
N ALA A 164 -13.15 -0.14 11.37
CA ALA A 164 -14.09 0.29 10.33
C ALA A 164 -14.00 1.80 10.13
N GLY A 165 -14.56 2.30 9.03
CA GLY A 165 -14.68 3.74 8.80
C GLY A 165 -13.62 4.32 7.87
N THR A 166 -13.33 5.59 8.10
CA THR A 166 -12.39 6.40 7.30
C THR A 166 -11.23 6.89 8.17
N GLN A 167 -10.24 7.53 7.55
CA GLN A 167 -9.15 8.17 8.29
C GLN A 167 -9.63 9.19 9.33
N LEU A 168 -10.65 9.97 8.99
CA LEU A 168 -11.17 11.04 9.86
C LEU A 168 -12.33 10.61 10.76
N ALA A 169 -12.90 9.43 10.55
CA ALA A 169 -14.01 8.88 11.33
C ALA A 169 -13.86 7.35 11.37
N ALA A 170 -13.03 6.87 12.28
CA ALA A 170 -12.74 5.45 12.43
C ALA A 170 -13.37 4.88 13.71
N LEU A 171 -13.68 3.59 13.65
CA LEU A 171 -14.12 2.79 14.77
C LEU A 171 -13.11 1.69 15.04
N SER A 172 -12.76 1.48 16.30
CA SER A 172 -11.92 0.39 16.78
C SER A 172 -12.72 -0.46 17.77
N PHE A 173 -12.72 -1.77 17.63
CA PHE A 173 -13.48 -2.65 18.50
C PHE A 173 -12.82 -4.02 18.72
N GLY A 174 -13.07 -4.58 19.90
CA GLY A 174 -12.51 -5.87 20.32
C GLY A 174 -11.00 -5.88 20.49
N GLY A 175 -10.40 -7.04 20.27
CA GLY A 175 -8.98 -7.28 20.43
C GLY A 175 -8.60 -7.86 21.80
N GLY A 176 -7.32 -7.81 22.12
CA GLY A 176 -6.84 -8.32 23.40
C GLY A 176 -5.57 -7.62 23.89
N ASN A 177 -5.38 -7.61 25.21
CA ASN A 177 -4.20 -7.06 25.87
C ASN A 177 -3.72 -7.93 27.05
N GLY A 178 -3.83 -9.23 26.88
CA GLY A 178 -3.64 -10.24 27.92
C GLY A 178 -4.93 -10.97 28.25
N GLY A 179 -6.08 -10.38 27.88
CA GLY A 179 -7.41 -10.95 27.89
C GLY A 179 -8.16 -10.57 26.62
N TYR A 180 -9.41 -10.99 26.50
CA TYR A 180 -10.29 -10.65 25.41
C TYR A 180 -11.07 -9.38 25.75
N LEU A 181 -11.18 -8.44 24.81
CA LEU A 181 -11.81 -7.17 25.02
C LEU A 181 -13.10 -7.05 24.20
N ALA A 182 -14.08 -6.36 24.78
CA ALA A 182 -15.28 -5.91 24.09
C ALA A 182 -15.20 -4.41 23.72
N THR A 183 -14.20 -3.71 24.21
CA THR A 183 -14.09 -2.25 24.15
C THR A 183 -14.17 -1.69 22.74
N THR A 184 -14.93 -0.60 22.60
CA THR A 184 -15.08 0.19 21.38
C THR A 184 -14.53 1.59 21.62
N GLU A 185 -13.78 2.11 20.64
CA GLU A 185 -13.34 3.51 20.61
C GLU A 185 -13.61 4.13 19.24
N GLU A 186 -14.02 5.39 19.25
CA GLU A 186 -14.32 6.20 18.07
C GLU A 186 -13.25 7.27 17.87
N TYR A 187 -12.80 7.46 16.64
CA TYR A 187 -11.86 8.50 16.22
C TYR A 187 -12.58 9.60 15.45
N ASP A 188 -12.40 10.85 15.87
CA ASP A 188 -13.07 12.03 15.29
C ASP A 188 -12.16 12.81 14.30
N GLY A 189 -11.06 12.21 13.83
CA GLY A 189 -10.04 12.87 13.03
C GLY A 189 -8.97 13.57 13.87
N THR A 190 -9.10 13.55 15.21
CA THR A 190 -8.16 14.19 16.13
C THR A 190 -7.85 13.31 17.33
N SER A 191 -8.86 12.71 17.93
CA SER A 191 -8.74 11.96 19.19
C SER A 191 -9.65 10.73 19.23
N TRP A 192 -9.28 9.77 20.08
CA TRP A 192 -10.08 8.59 20.35
C TRP A 192 -10.95 8.79 21.61
N THR A 193 -12.20 8.43 21.50
CA THR A 193 -13.18 8.48 22.61
C THR A 193 -13.77 7.09 22.81
N THR A 194 -13.88 6.65 24.06
CA THR A 194 -14.54 5.37 24.40
C THR A 194 -16.02 5.43 24.08
N SER A 195 -16.54 4.42 23.43
CA SER A 195 -17.96 4.22 23.13
C SER A 195 -18.48 2.95 23.81
N ASN A 196 -19.75 2.58 23.57
CA ASN A 196 -20.32 1.38 24.16
C ASN A 196 -19.66 0.10 23.65
N ASP A 197 -19.40 -0.79 24.56
CA ASP A 197 -18.73 -2.07 24.31
C ASP A 197 -19.58 -3.02 23.47
N MET A 198 -18.93 -3.92 22.72
CA MET A 198 -19.55 -5.09 22.09
C MET A 198 -20.19 -5.98 23.18
N ASN A 199 -21.19 -6.74 22.79
CA ASN A 199 -21.83 -7.71 23.72
C ASN A 199 -20.89 -8.88 24.05
N THR A 200 -19.98 -9.24 23.13
CA THR A 200 -19.07 -10.37 23.29
C THR A 200 -17.61 -9.93 23.20
N ALA A 201 -16.87 -10.06 24.31
CA ALA A 201 -15.43 -9.84 24.35
C ALA A 201 -14.71 -10.90 23.47
N ARG A 202 -13.93 -10.44 22.49
CA ARG A 202 -13.22 -11.32 21.53
C ARG A 202 -12.02 -10.63 20.89
N SER A 203 -11.07 -11.44 20.45
CA SER A 203 -9.93 -11.01 19.65
C SER A 203 -9.87 -11.78 18.33
N ALA A 204 -8.98 -11.36 17.43
CA ALA A 204 -8.80 -12.01 16.13
C ALA A 204 -10.09 -12.03 15.28
N LEU A 205 -10.90 -11.00 15.43
CA LEU A 205 -12.16 -10.77 14.71
C LEU A 205 -11.89 -9.94 13.45
N ALA A 206 -12.85 -9.85 12.57
CA ALA A 206 -12.87 -8.92 11.47
C ALA A 206 -13.99 -7.88 11.62
N GLY A 207 -13.88 -6.83 10.83
CA GLY A 207 -14.84 -5.75 10.77
C GLY A 207 -15.09 -5.26 9.36
N ALA A 208 -16.23 -4.60 9.17
CA ALA A 208 -16.62 -3.89 7.96
C ALA A 208 -17.49 -2.68 8.33
N GLY A 209 -17.64 -1.74 7.39
CA GLY A 209 -18.58 -0.64 7.56
C GLY A 209 -17.94 0.72 7.82
N THR A 210 -18.71 1.57 8.46
CA THR A 210 -18.33 2.93 8.82
C THR A 210 -18.29 3.09 10.35
N GLN A 211 -17.86 4.25 10.84
CA GLN A 211 -17.91 4.55 12.27
C GLN A 211 -19.33 4.48 12.84
N LEU A 212 -20.33 4.93 12.07
CA LEU A 212 -21.73 4.99 12.51
C LEU A 212 -22.54 3.74 12.16
N ALA A 213 -22.00 2.84 11.35
CA ALA A 213 -22.67 1.61 10.92
C ALA A 213 -21.61 0.55 10.63
N ALA A 214 -21.18 -0.15 11.67
CA ALA A 214 -20.14 -1.16 11.58
C ALA A 214 -20.68 -2.57 11.85
N LEU A 215 -19.96 -3.55 11.31
CA LEU A 215 -20.20 -4.97 11.51
C LEU A 215 -18.95 -5.60 12.13
N SER A 216 -19.14 -6.36 13.19
CA SER A 216 -18.12 -7.20 13.83
C SER A 216 -18.48 -8.66 13.63
N PHE A 217 -17.55 -9.50 13.19
CA PHE A 217 -17.82 -10.93 12.97
C PHE A 217 -16.60 -11.81 13.20
N GLY A 218 -16.88 -13.05 13.60
CA GLY A 218 -15.85 -14.04 13.92
C GLY A 218 -15.01 -13.68 15.13
N GLY A 219 -13.76 -14.13 15.11
CA GLY A 219 -12.82 -13.98 16.21
C GLY A 219 -12.82 -15.18 17.15
N GLY A 220 -12.32 -14.98 18.35
CA GLY A 220 -12.34 -16.01 19.37
C GLY A 220 -12.21 -15.44 20.77
N ASN A 221 -12.58 -16.26 21.72
CA ASN A 221 -12.44 -16.01 23.16
C ASN A 221 -11.64 -17.15 23.84
N SER A 222 -11.66 -17.20 25.17
CA SER A 222 -10.96 -18.24 25.94
C SER A 222 -11.47 -19.67 25.69
N SER A 223 -12.68 -19.80 25.15
CA SER A 223 -13.37 -21.09 25.05
C SER A 223 -13.37 -21.67 23.64
N SER A 224 -13.49 -20.81 22.62
CA SER A 224 -13.68 -21.25 21.22
C SER A 224 -13.39 -20.15 20.20
N ASP A 225 -13.30 -20.59 18.95
CA ASP A 225 -13.52 -19.71 17.81
C ASP A 225 -15.00 -19.35 17.74
N LEU A 226 -15.28 -18.16 17.28
CA LEU A 226 -16.62 -17.60 17.24
C LEU A 226 -17.12 -17.45 15.80
N ALA A 227 -18.42 -17.66 15.66
CA ALA A 227 -19.18 -17.28 14.46
C ALA A 227 -19.98 -15.97 14.67
N THR A 228 -20.02 -15.48 15.89
CA THR A 228 -20.90 -14.38 16.29
C THR A 228 -20.69 -13.12 15.48
N THR A 229 -21.81 -12.51 15.09
CA THR A 229 -21.88 -11.24 14.39
C THR A 229 -22.61 -10.22 15.26
N GLU A 230 -22.09 -8.99 15.30
CA GLU A 230 -22.74 -7.87 15.96
C GLU A 230 -22.71 -6.63 15.06
N GLU A 231 -23.82 -5.88 15.06
CA GLU A 231 -24.00 -4.63 14.31
C GLU A 231 -23.93 -3.43 15.25
N TYR A 232 -23.20 -2.40 14.82
CA TYR A 232 -23.09 -1.11 15.51
C TYR A 232 -23.94 -0.05 14.81
N ASP A 233 -24.75 0.68 15.57
CA ASP A 233 -25.66 1.72 15.06
C ASP A 233 -25.14 3.16 15.27
N GLY A 234 -23.87 3.31 15.59
CA GLY A 234 -23.26 4.60 15.97
C GLY A 234 -23.36 4.87 17.47
N THR A 235 -23.97 3.97 18.24
CA THR A 235 -24.14 4.12 19.69
C THR A 235 -23.96 2.80 20.43
N SER A 236 -24.54 1.72 19.93
CA SER A 236 -24.58 0.43 20.61
C SER A 236 -24.42 -0.74 19.65
N TRP A 237 -23.99 -1.88 20.20
CA TRP A 237 -23.85 -3.13 19.48
C TRP A 237 -25.08 -4.02 19.72
N THR A 238 -25.60 -4.58 18.65
CA THR A 238 -26.73 -5.51 18.65
C THR A 238 -26.31 -6.81 17.96
N ALA A 239 -26.65 -7.96 18.56
CA ALA A 239 -26.38 -9.25 17.94
C ALA A 239 -27.17 -9.42 16.65
N SER A 240 -26.53 -9.98 15.63
CA SER A 240 -27.12 -10.32 14.33
C SER A 240 -26.91 -11.81 14.04
N ASN A 241 -27.29 -12.29 12.85
CA ASN A 241 -27.12 -13.69 12.49
C ASN A 241 -25.63 -14.04 12.30
N ASP A 242 -25.26 -15.17 12.84
CA ASP A 242 -23.88 -15.64 12.88
C ASP A 242 -23.36 -16.13 11.51
N LEU A 243 -22.03 -16.11 11.33
CA LEU A 243 -21.33 -16.81 10.25
C LEU A 243 -21.72 -18.28 10.23
N GLY A 244 -21.74 -18.89 9.06
CA GLY A 244 -21.90 -20.33 8.90
C GLY A 244 -20.73 -21.13 9.49
N VAL A 245 -19.51 -20.54 9.52
CA VAL A 245 -18.32 -21.20 10.07
C VAL A 245 -17.60 -20.29 11.07
N ALA A 246 -17.49 -20.75 12.32
CA ALA A 246 -16.67 -20.07 13.34
C ALA A 246 -15.21 -20.01 12.93
N ARG A 247 -14.56 -18.85 13.09
CA ARG A 247 -13.19 -18.62 12.62
C ARG A 247 -12.48 -17.46 13.30
N ARG A 248 -11.15 -17.58 13.41
CA ARG A 248 -10.25 -16.50 13.88
C ARG A 248 -9.43 -15.95 12.73
N TYR A 249 -9.02 -14.67 12.87
CA TYR A 249 -8.19 -13.95 11.91
C TYR A 249 -8.70 -13.99 10.46
N PRO A 250 -10.00 -13.88 10.21
CA PRO A 250 -10.49 -13.73 8.85
C PRO A 250 -10.13 -12.35 8.30
N GLY A 251 -10.16 -12.20 6.98
CA GLY A 251 -10.29 -10.93 6.32
C GLY A 251 -11.74 -10.46 6.34
N GLY A 252 -11.94 -9.14 6.49
CA GLY A 252 -13.27 -8.52 6.45
C GLY A 252 -13.22 -7.23 5.66
N ILE A 253 -14.19 -7.03 4.76
CA ILE A 253 -14.35 -5.83 3.94
C ILE A 253 -15.82 -5.55 3.65
N GLY A 254 -16.11 -4.37 3.10
CA GLY A 254 -17.46 -3.95 2.72
C GLY A 254 -18.11 -2.98 3.70
N ILE A 255 -19.42 -2.97 3.73
CA ILE A 255 -20.25 -2.13 4.61
C ILE A 255 -21.12 -3.02 5.51
N GLN A 256 -21.73 -2.42 6.54
CA GLN A 256 -22.57 -3.15 7.50
C GLN A 256 -23.64 -4.03 6.83
N THR A 257 -24.27 -3.54 5.76
CA THR A 257 -25.35 -4.26 5.06
C THR A 257 -24.88 -5.08 3.86
N ALA A 258 -23.58 -5.06 3.54
CA ALA A 258 -22.99 -5.82 2.44
C ALA A 258 -21.49 -6.07 2.74
N ALA A 259 -21.21 -7.04 3.57
CA ALA A 259 -19.87 -7.40 4.01
C ALA A 259 -19.41 -8.73 3.42
N LEU A 260 -18.08 -8.88 3.31
CA LEU A 260 -17.43 -10.11 2.88
C LEU A 260 -16.49 -10.58 3.99
N CYS A 261 -16.65 -11.84 4.40
CA CYS A 261 -15.76 -12.54 5.30
C CYS A 261 -15.01 -13.64 4.54
N PHE A 262 -13.68 -13.66 4.58
CA PHE A 262 -12.88 -14.64 3.83
C PHE A 262 -11.68 -15.13 4.61
N GLY A 263 -11.26 -16.38 4.31
CA GLY A 263 -10.13 -17.02 4.97
C GLY A 263 -10.31 -17.15 6.49
N GLY A 264 -9.18 -17.06 7.21
CA GLY A 264 -9.13 -17.31 8.64
C GLY A 264 -8.78 -18.75 8.99
N GLY A 265 -8.72 -19.07 10.27
CA GLY A 265 -8.50 -20.42 10.79
C GLY A 265 -9.65 -20.88 11.69
N ASN A 266 -9.94 -22.17 11.71
CA ASN A 266 -10.86 -22.77 12.67
C ASN A 266 -10.17 -23.94 13.40
N GLY A 267 -10.39 -24.03 14.70
CA GLY A 267 -9.89 -25.11 15.53
C GLY A 267 -8.96 -24.66 16.66
N VAL A 268 -8.85 -25.49 17.67
CA VAL A 268 -8.14 -25.26 18.94
C VAL A 268 -6.62 -25.23 18.76
N ALA A 269 -6.10 -25.68 17.63
CA ALA A 269 -4.68 -25.62 17.28
C ALA A 269 -4.43 -24.50 16.27
N ILE A 270 -3.62 -23.54 16.64
CA ILE A 270 -2.98 -22.59 15.72
C ILE A 270 -2.27 -23.42 14.64
N GLY A 271 -2.83 -23.45 13.42
CA GLY A 271 -2.22 -24.19 12.29
C GLY A 271 -3.17 -25.01 11.43
N TYR A 272 -4.43 -25.18 11.78
CA TYR A 272 -5.38 -25.79 10.85
C TYR A 272 -5.90 -24.75 9.86
N ILE A 273 -5.34 -24.77 8.68
CA ILE A 273 -5.76 -23.98 7.55
C ILE A 273 -6.62 -24.90 6.69
N GLY A 274 -7.92 -24.99 7.05
CA GLY A 274 -8.90 -25.65 6.21
C GLY A 274 -9.37 -24.78 5.07
N ASP A 275 -10.04 -25.38 4.10
CA ASP A 275 -10.78 -24.69 3.05
C ASP A 275 -12.00 -23.96 3.66
N ILE A 276 -11.76 -22.83 4.34
CA ILE A 276 -12.82 -22.06 4.96
C ILE A 276 -13.50 -21.21 3.90
N PRO A 277 -14.83 -21.37 3.71
CA PRO A 277 -15.55 -20.64 2.68
C PRO A 277 -15.53 -19.13 2.92
N THR A 278 -15.55 -18.39 1.83
CA THR A 278 -15.96 -16.98 1.87
C THR A 278 -17.44 -16.91 2.20
N GLU A 279 -17.83 -15.95 3.01
CA GLU A 279 -19.24 -15.71 3.33
C GLU A 279 -19.59 -14.25 3.04
N GLU A 280 -20.78 -14.05 2.48
CA GLU A 280 -21.35 -12.76 2.09
C GLU A 280 -22.51 -12.42 3.02
N TYR A 281 -22.52 -11.20 3.58
CA TYR A 281 -23.55 -10.68 4.44
C TYR A 281 -24.48 -9.75 3.67
N ASP A 282 -25.79 -9.97 3.77
CA ASP A 282 -26.82 -9.19 3.06
C ASP A 282 -27.50 -8.11 3.92
N GLY A 283 -26.97 -7.84 5.11
CA GLY A 283 -27.58 -6.97 6.11
C GLY A 283 -28.49 -7.71 7.09
N SER A 284 -28.62 -9.04 6.94
CA SER A 284 -29.40 -9.86 7.84
C SER A 284 -28.83 -11.27 8.05
N SER A 285 -28.19 -11.84 7.04
CA SER A 285 -27.68 -13.21 7.08
C SER A 285 -26.42 -13.39 6.25
N TRP A 286 -25.64 -14.43 6.61
CA TRP A 286 -24.44 -14.84 5.88
C TRP A 286 -24.76 -15.97 4.90
N THR A 287 -24.27 -15.85 3.69
CA THR A 287 -24.38 -16.86 2.63
C THR A 287 -23.00 -17.30 2.18
N THR A 288 -22.79 -18.61 2.08
CA THR A 288 -21.51 -19.20 1.64
C THR A 288 -21.22 -18.92 0.17
N SER A 289 -20.00 -18.53 -0.13
CA SER A 289 -19.43 -18.33 -1.46
C SER A 289 -18.13 -19.12 -1.64
N ASN A 290 -17.42 -18.95 -2.78
CA ASN A 290 -16.23 -19.71 -3.09
C ASN A 290 -15.04 -19.37 -2.18
N ILE A 291 -14.21 -20.38 -1.89
CA ILE A 291 -13.00 -20.26 -1.06
C ILE A 291 -11.89 -19.45 -1.77
N LEU A 292 -10.94 -18.94 -0.98
CA LEU A 292 -9.65 -18.43 -1.50
C LEU A 292 -8.90 -19.56 -2.23
N ASN A 293 -8.17 -19.24 -3.30
CA ASN A 293 -7.29 -20.21 -3.98
C ASN A 293 -6.12 -20.65 -3.08
N VAL A 294 -5.65 -19.75 -2.21
CA VAL A 294 -4.64 -20.05 -1.20
C VAL A 294 -5.21 -19.81 0.17
N ALA A 295 -5.50 -20.89 0.90
CA ALA A 295 -6.02 -20.84 2.27
C ALA A 295 -5.00 -20.15 3.18
N ARG A 296 -5.47 -19.13 3.96
CA ARG A 296 -4.62 -18.30 4.83
C ARG A 296 -5.43 -17.53 5.87
N TRP A 297 -4.73 -17.05 6.88
CA TRP A 297 -5.27 -16.22 7.94
C TRP A 297 -4.33 -15.02 8.19
N HIS A 298 -4.78 -14.00 8.95
CA HIS A 298 -4.01 -12.76 9.22
C HIS A 298 -3.61 -12.00 7.94
N MET A 299 -4.46 -12.05 6.91
CA MET A 299 -4.29 -11.30 5.66
C MET A 299 -4.87 -9.89 5.78
N GLY A 300 -4.40 -9.00 4.93
CA GLY A 300 -5.05 -7.72 4.66
C GLY A 300 -6.23 -7.90 3.69
N GLY A 301 -7.15 -6.96 3.77
CA GLY A 301 -8.30 -6.87 2.87
C GLY A 301 -8.61 -5.44 2.48
N ALA A 302 -9.14 -5.26 1.27
CA ALA A 302 -9.61 -3.98 0.75
C ALA A 302 -10.79 -4.19 -0.22
N GLY A 303 -11.65 -3.20 -0.38
CA GLY A 303 -12.74 -3.24 -1.36
C GLY A 303 -14.13 -3.38 -0.76
N THR A 304 -15.03 -3.94 -1.58
CA THR A 304 -16.44 -4.16 -1.25
C THR A 304 -16.78 -5.64 -1.24
N GLN A 305 -17.99 -5.99 -0.85
CA GLN A 305 -18.48 -7.37 -0.86
C GLN A 305 -18.31 -8.04 -2.23
N THR A 306 -18.62 -7.36 -3.31
CA THR A 306 -18.58 -7.91 -4.68
C THR A 306 -17.28 -7.64 -5.44
N VAL A 307 -16.44 -6.74 -4.95
CA VAL A 307 -15.17 -6.34 -5.56
C VAL A 307 -14.12 -6.25 -4.46
N GLY A 308 -13.59 -7.41 -4.05
CA GLY A 308 -12.69 -7.56 -2.91
C GLY A 308 -11.25 -7.85 -3.31
N LEU A 309 -10.32 -7.45 -2.46
CA LEU A 309 -8.89 -7.75 -2.55
C LEU A 309 -8.44 -8.40 -1.23
N SER A 310 -7.74 -9.52 -1.34
CA SER A 310 -7.07 -10.20 -0.23
C SER A 310 -5.58 -10.28 -0.50
N PHE A 311 -4.72 -9.93 0.46
CA PHE A 311 -3.28 -9.91 0.25
C PHE A 311 -2.49 -10.25 1.51
N GLY A 312 -1.30 -10.84 1.29
CA GLY A 312 -0.43 -11.30 2.36
C GLY A 312 -1.04 -12.43 3.19
N GLY A 313 -0.66 -12.52 4.44
CA GLY A 313 -1.18 -13.49 5.39
C GLY A 313 -0.21 -14.61 5.73
N TYR A 314 -0.72 -15.67 6.34
CA TYR A 314 0.05 -16.81 6.82
C TYR A 314 -0.69 -18.13 6.61
N ASN A 315 0.04 -19.16 6.18
CA ASN A 315 -0.48 -20.52 6.00
C ASN A 315 0.48 -21.60 6.48
N GLY A 316 1.30 -21.31 7.47
CA GLY A 316 2.47 -22.07 7.86
C GLY A 316 3.76 -21.36 7.44
N SER A 317 3.66 -20.50 6.43
CA SER A 317 4.67 -19.53 6.02
C SER A 317 4.03 -18.17 5.78
N HIS A 318 4.79 -17.09 5.91
CA HIS A 318 4.31 -15.77 5.52
C HIS A 318 4.15 -15.68 4.00
N LEU A 319 3.11 -15.04 3.54
CA LEU A 319 2.72 -14.98 2.13
C LEU A 319 2.81 -13.55 1.59
N ALA A 320 3.04 -13.46 0.29
CA ALA A 320 2.85 -12.23 -0.49
C ALA A 320 1.59 -12.31 -1.37
N THR A 321 0.96 -13.48 -1.42
CA THR A 321 -0.14 -13.79 -2.35
C THR A 321 -1.26 -12.78 -2.31
N THR A 322 -1.65 -12.32 -3.49
CA THR A 322 -2.78 -11.42 -3.72
C THR A 322 -3.86 -12.13 -4.51
N GLU A 323 -5.11 -11.96 -4.10
CA GLU A 323 -6.29 -12.48 -4.81
C GLU A 323 -7.37 -11.42 -4.92
N LYS A 324 -8.06 -11.39 -6.06
CA LYS A 324 -9.20 -10.53 -6.37
C LYS A 324 -10.50 -11.32 -6.34
N TYR A 325 -11.50 -10.79 -5.66
CA TYR A 325 -12.86 -11.31 -5.65
C TYR A 325 -13.74 -10.55 -6.64
N ASN A 326 -14.54 -11.27 -7.43
CA ASN A 326 -15.42 -10.70 -8.46
C ASN A 326 -16.91 -10.79 -8.11
N GLY A 327 -17.26 -11.04 -6.86
CA GLY A 327 -18.64 -11.28 -6.41
C GLY A 327 -19.06 -12.76 -6.48
N THR A 328 -18.18 -13.66 -6.95
CA THR A 328 -18.48 -15.09 -7.03
C THR A 328 -17.26 -15.95 -6.71
N SER A 329 -16.09 -15.56 -7.18
CA SER A 329 -14.86 -16.37 -7.06
C SER A 329 -13.63 -15.49 -6.87
N TRP A 330 -12.59 -16.10 -6.31
CA TRP A 330 -11.27 -15.50 -6.14
C TRP A 330 -10.35 -15.87 -7.31
N VAL A 331 -9.58 -14.91 -7.80
CA VAL A 331 -8.59 -15.06 -8.87
C VAL A 331 -7.25 -14.51 -8.39
N LEU A 332 -6.18 -15.26 -8.61
CA LEU A 332 -4.82 -14.82 -8.30
C LEU A 332 -4.46 -13.55 -9.08
N ALA A 333 -3.79 -12.63 -8.41
CA ALA A 333 -3.23 -11.40 -8.97
C ALA A 333 -1.74 -11.32 -8.66
N ASN A 334 -1.07 -10.24 -9.07
CA ASN A 334 0.36 -10.08 -8.79
C ASN A 334 0.60 -9.93 -7.28
N ASP A 335 1.59 -10.65 -6.79
CA ASP A 335 1.92 -10.74 -5.37
C ASP A 335 2.51 -9.42 -4.83
N MET A 336 2.39 -9.21 -3.52
CA MET A 336 3.12 -8.17 -2.79
C MET A 336 4.64 -8.36 -2.95
N ASN A 337 5.40 -7.29 -2.80
CA ASN A 337 6.86 -7.37 -2.86
C ASN A 337 7.47 -8.04 -1.61
N VAL A 338 6.77 -7.94 -0.47
CA VAL A 338 7.27 -8.46 0.81
C VAL A 338 6.29 -9.45 1.43
N VAL A 339 6.76 -10.68 1.67
CA VAL A 339 5.99 -11.72 2.36
C VAL A 339 5.75 -11.34 3.82
N ARG A 340 4.47 -11.21 4.25
CA ARG A 340 4.10 -10.87 5.63
C ARG A 340 2.63 -11.11 5.95
N THR A 341 2.30 -11.24 7.22
CA THR A 341 0.95 -10.86 7.66
C THR A 341 0.82 -9.36 7.52
N THR A 342 -0.37 -8.82 7.37
CA THR A 342 -0.52 -7.38 7.12
C THR A 342 -1.91 -6.87 7.51
N THR A 343 -2.02 -5.56 7.63
CA THR A 343 -3.29 -4.83 7.75
C THR A 343 -3.58 -4.16 6.41
N GLY A 344 -4.86 -3.97 6.09
CA GLY A 344 -5.29 -3.41 4.82
C GLY A 344 -6.24 -2.24 4.93
N ALA A 345 -6.26 -1.42 3.88
CA ALA A 345 -7.25 -0.37 3.62
C ALA A 345 -7.42 -0.18 2.10
N GLY A 346 -8.45 0.54 1.67
CA GLY A 346 -8.62 0.92 0.28
C GLY A 346 -9.68 0.13 -0.49
N THR A 347 -9.44 -0.01 -1.79
CA THR A 347 -10.33 -0.70 -2.74
C THR A 347 -9.59 -1.82 -3.47
N GLN A 348 -10.29 -2.63 -4.27
CA GLN A 348 -9.65 -3.66 -5.09
C GLN A 348 -8.67 -3.07 -6.12
N ALA A 349 -8.96 -1.87 -6.65
CA ALA A 349 -8.12 -1.20 -7.63
C ALA A 349 -7.05 -0.29 -7.00
N ALA A 350 -7.20 0.04 -5.71
CA ALA A 350 -6.28 0.91 -4.97
C ALA A 350 -6.21 0.43 -3.53
N GLY A 351 -5.42 -0.61 -3.30
CA GLY A 351 -5.22 -1.24 -2.00
C GLY A 351 -3.98 -0.70 -1.29
N LEU A 352 -4.03 -0.60 0.02
CA LEU A 352 -2.91 -0.26 0.88
C LEU A 352 -2.64 -1.40 1.86
N SER A 353 -1.40 -1.87 1.89
CA SER A 353 -0.91 -2.87 2.82
C SER A 353 0.12 -2.24 3.75
N PHE A 354 -0.03 -2.38 5.07
CA PHE A 354 0.89 -1.76 6.03
C PHE A 354 1.08 -2.59 7.30
N GLY A 355 2.27 -2.46 7.88
CA GLY A 355 2.66 -3.18 9.08
C GLY A 355 2.63 -4.71 8.92
N GLY A 356 2.34 -5.40 10.00
CA GLY A 356 2.29 -6.85 10.08
C GLY A 356 3.56 -7.48 10.61
N SER A 357 3.74 -8.79 10.41
CA SER A 357 4.96 -9.52 10.75
C SER A 357 5.60 -10.12 9.51
N ASN A 358 6.93 -10.00 9.41
CA ASN A 358 7.72 -10.55 8.31
C ASN A 358 7.98 -12.05 8.46
N ALA A 359 8.72 -12.65 7.52
CA ALA A 359 9.06 -14.07 7.53
C ALA A 359 9.79 -14.55 8.79
N ALA A 360 10.46 -13.66 9.52
CA ALA A 360 11.08 -13.99 10.81
C ALA A 360 10.10 -13.87 12.01
N GLY A 361 8.82 -13.54 11.77
CA GLY A 361 7.82 -13.32 12.80
C GLY A 361 7.99 -11.99 13.56
N VAL A 362 8.77 -11.07 13.01
CA VAL A 362 9.06 -9.77 13.62
C VAL A 362 8.13 -8.70 13.04
N ALA A 363 7.63 -7.81 13.91
CA ALA A 363 6.84 -6.67 13.49
C ALA A 363 7.57 -5.81 12.45
N THR A 364 6.84 -5.27 11.48
CA THR A 364 7.41 -4.43 10.43
C THR A 364 6.70 -3.08 10.31
N THR A 365 7.37 -2.12 9.69
CA THR A 365 6.83 -0.82 9.29
C THR A 365 6.42 -0.77 7.82
N THR A 366 6.69 -1.84 7.07
CA THR A 366 6.55 -1.88 5.61
C THR A 366 5.16 -1.46 5.14
N THR A 367 5.13 -0.59 4.13
CA THR A 367 3.92 -0.15 3.43
C THR A 367 4.06 -0.43 1.95
N GLU A 368 3.02 -0.97 1.33
CA GLU A 368 2.93 -1.18 -0.11
C GLU A 368 1.56 -0.72 -0.63
N GLU A 369 1.55 -0.11 -1.80
CA GLU A 369 0.36 0.36 -2.51
C GLU A 369 0.08 -0.53 -3.71
N TYR A 370 -1.17 -0.86 -3.95
CA TYR A 370 -1.66 -1.63 -5.09
C TYR A 370 -2.34 -0.70 -6.09
N ASP A 371 -1.91 -0.71 -7.35
CA ASP A 371 -2.46 0.15 -8.41
C ASP A 371 -3.58 -0.51 -9.23
N GLY A 372 -4.05 -1.67 -8.78
CA GLY A 372 -5.02 -2.51 -9.49
C GLY A 372 -4.37 -3.62 -10.30
N THR A 373 -3.05 -3.60 -10.47
CA THR A 373 -2.26 -4.59 -11.20
C THR A 373 -1.05 -5.06 -10.39
N ASP A 374 -0.23 -4.14 -9.91
CA ASP A 374 1.03 -4.42 -9.22
C ASP A 374 1.09 -3.73 -7.84
N TRP A 375 1.98 -4.23 -6.99
CA TRP A 375 2.31 -3.63 -5.71
C TRP A 375 3.59 -2.81 -5.79
N VAL A 376 3.55 -1.61 -5.24
CA VAL A 376 4.70 -0.68 -5.16
C VAL A 376 5.00 -0.38 -3.71
N THR A 377 6.28 -0.41 -3.34
CA THR A 377 6.70 -0.02 -1.99
C THR A 377 6.48 1.47 -1.79
N SER A 378 5.90 1.85 -0.66
CA SER A 378 5.67 3.23 -0.23
C SER A 378 6.45 3.54 1.05
N ASN A 379 6.33 4.77 1.58
CA ASN A 379 7.01 5.15 2.83
C ASN A 379 6.50 4.33 4.01
N ASN A 380 7.44 3.86 4.79
CA ASN A 380 7.17 3.02 5.95
C ASN A 380 6.43 3.77 7.05
N MET A 381 5.67 3.05 7.87
CA MET A 381 5.13 3.55 9.13
C MET A 381 6.25 4.02 10.07
N ASN A 382 5.95 4.98 10.94
CA ASN A 382 6.90 5.44 11.96
C ASN A 382 7.12 4.39 13.08
N ALA A 383 6.09 3.60 13.39
CA ALA A 383 6.15 2.58 14.41
C ALA A 383 5.83 1.19 13.85
N MET A 384 6.78 0.24 14.03
CA MET A 384 6.56 -1.17 13.66
C MET A 384 5.42 -1.77 14.47
N ARG A 385 4.55 -2.54 13.82
CA ARG A 385 3.40 -3.17 14.45
C ARG A 385 2.90 -4.41 13.74
N TYR A 386 2.35 -5.37 14.48
CA TYR A 386 1.55 -6.48 13.95
C TYR A 386 0.26 -6.64 14.75
N GLY A 387 -0.75 -7.27 14.16
CA GLY A 387 -2.07 -7.39 14.76
C GLY A 387 -2.74 -6.04 15.01
N ALA A 388 -2.43 -5.06 14.18
CA ALA A 388 -3.05 -3.74 14.14
C ALA A 388 -4.36 -3.79 13.38
N ALA A 389 -5.16 -2.72 13.49
CA ALA A 389 -6.29 -2.50 12.61
C ALA A 389 -6.07 -1.26 11.73
N GLY A 390 -6.89 -1.15 10.70
CA GLY A 390 -6.86 -0.06 9.75
C GLY A 390 -8.25 0.41 9.33
N ALA A 391 -8.32 1.63 8.82
CA ALA A 391 -9.51 2.23 8.24
C ALA A 391 -9.11 3.17 7.08
N GLY A 392 -10.05 3.50 6.21
CA GLY A 392 -9.85 4.50 5.17
C GLY A 392 -9.58 3.93 3.78
N THR A 393 -8.91 4.74 2.97
CA THR A 393 -8.59 4.45 1.56
C THR A 393 -7.07 4.37 1.37
N GLN A 394 -6.62 3.99 0.16
CA GLN A 394 -5.20 4.05 -0.17
C GLN A 394 -4.62 5.46 -0.03
N ALA A 395 -5.37 6.47 -0.43
CA ALA A 395 -4.90 7.86 -0.37
C ALA A 395 -5.00 8.49 1.03
N ALA A 396 -5.86 7.96 1.90
CA ALA A 396 -6.11 8.48 3.24
C ALA A 396 -6.47 7.32 4.19
N ALA A 397 -5.48 6.73 4.82
CA ALA A 397 -5.65 5.60 5.73
C ALA A 397 -5.25 5.94 7.16
N LEU A 398 -5.79 5.17 8.09
CA LEU A 398 -5.46 5.19 9.50
C LEU A 398 -4.98 3.80 9.91
N GLY A 399 -3.80 3.74 10.56
CA GLY A 399 -3.28 2.53 11.17
C GLY A 399 -3.18 2.70 12.69
N PHE A 400 -3.77 1.82 13.47
CA PHE A 400 -3.85 2.00 14.90
C PHE A 400 -3.65 0.72 15.70
N SER A 401 -3.07 0.89 16.92
CA SER A 401 -2.86 -0.19 17.89
C SER A 401 -1.92 -1.29 17.38
N GLY A 402 -2.05 -2.51 17.91
CA GLY A 402 -1.20 -3.66 17.60
C GLY A 402 -0.15 -3.96 18.65
N LYS A 403 0.84 -4.76 18.28
CA LYS A 403 2.04 -5.03 19.07
C LYS A 403 3.28 -4.56 18.35
N ASN A 404 4.23 -3.99 19.09
CA ASN A 404 5.53 -3.58 18.57
C ASN A 404 6.50 -4.77 18.43
N GLY A 405 7.76 -4.49 18.02
CA GLY A 405 8.80 -5.51 17.83
C GLY A 405 9.22 -6.26 19.10
N THR A 406 8.88 -5.76 20.30
CA THR A 406 9.11 -6.46 21.58
C THR A 406 7.90 -7.29 22.03
N GLY A 407 6.80 -7.27 21.27
CA GLY A 407 5.54 -7.92 21.61
C GLY A 407 4.67 -7.14 22.60
N SER A 408 5.03 -5.90 22.93
CA SER A 408 4.23 -5.04 23.79
C SER A 408 3.05 -4.46 23.03
N TYR A 409 1.88 -4.40 23.67
CA TYR A 409 0.70 -3.72 23.14
C TYR A 409 0.93 -2.21 23.08
N ILE A 410 0.53 -1.59 21.99
CA ILE A 410 0.71 -0.16 21.75
C ILE A 410 -0.63 0.53 21.50
N THR A 411 -0.69 1.83 21.79
CA THR A 411 -1.84 2.69 21.51
C THR A 411 -1.62 3.57 20.29
N THR A 412 -0.42 3.55 19.70
CA THR A 412 -0.02 4.45 18.61
C THR A 412 -0.99 4.42 17.46
N THR A 413 -1.39 5.60 17.02
CA THR A 413 -2.18 5.83 15.80
C THR A 413 -1.35 6.61 14.80
N GLU A 414 -1.41 6.23 13.54
CA GLU A 414 -0.74 6.92 12.45
C GLU A 414 -1.69 7.13 11.28
N GLU A 415 -1.64 8.30 10.70
CA GLU A 415 -2.37 8.69 9.49
C GLU A 415 -1.46 8.57 8.28
N TYR A 416 -1.98 7.95 7.24
CA TYR A 416 -1.35 7.87 5.92
C TYR A 416 -2.02 8.83 4.97
N VAL A 417 -1.23 9.69 4.35
CA VAL A 417 -1.71 10.60 3.30
C VAL A 417 -0.86 10.39 2.06
N HIS A 418 -1.51 10.03 0.99
CA HIS A 418 -0.91 10.00 -0.34
C HIS A 418 -1.48 11.16 -1.14
N ASN A 419 -0.66 12.16 -1.38
CA ASN A 419 -1.02 13.29 -2.24
C ASN A 419 -1.01 12.82 -3.69
N THR A 420 -2.20 12.55 -4.23
CA THR A 420 -2.41 12.12 -5.63
C THR A 420 -2.39 13.27 -6.61
#